data_b559ecfaf952f77c16a5488c9fcc39b8
#
_entry.id   b559ecfaf952f77c16a5488c9fcc39b8
#
_cell.length_a   1.000
_cell.length_b   1.000
_cell.length_c   1.000
_cell.angle_alpha   90.00
_cell.angle_beta   90.00
_cell.angle_gamma   90.00
#
_symmetry.space_group_name_H-M   'P 1'
#
loop_
_entity.id
_entity.type
_entity.pdbx_description
1 polymer ?
#
loop_
_entity_poly.entity_id
_entity_poly.type
_entity_poly.pdbx_seq_one_letter_code
_entity_poly.pdbx_strand_id
1 'polypeptide(L)'
;LEQVAHVTLLGLNHPVATELAEDLAGLTGGALPRCFYTDNGSNAIEVALKLSFQYWQLVGQEAKRGVISMEGAYHGDTFGTMAVGERSEFHRRFNPWLFAAQTFPAPVHAECAGKIGHSDASASLAALKAILDRDAATTACLILEPRVQGAAGMVQQPAGFVKAVAALCRQHGVHLILDEVFTGFGRVGALTAAETEGVVPDFLCLAKGLAAGYLPLAAT
;
A
#
# COMPACT_ATOMS: atom_id res chain seq x y z
N LEU A 1 -20.97 -21.86 -1.87
CA LEU A 1 -20.69 -23.05 -2.70
C LEU A 1 -21.97 -23.67 -3.25
N GLU A 2 -23.09 -23.65 -2.50
CA GLU A 2 -24.36 -24.25 -2.94
C GLU A 2 -24.94 -23.57 -4.19
N GLN A 3 -24.72 -22.27 -4.38
CA GLN A 3 -25.24 -21.52 -5.52
C GLN A 3 -24.24 -21.42 -6.67
N VAL A 4 -22.96 -21.16 -6.33
CA VAL A 4 -21.88 -20.98 -7.31
C VAL A 4 -20.60 -21.57 -6.73
N ALA A 5 -20.08 -22.64 -7.32
CA ALA A 5 -18.82 -23.23 -6.90
C ALA A 5 -17.63 -22.42 -7.37
N HIS A 6 -17.64 -21.96 -8.62
CA HIS A 6 -16.63 -21.11 -9.23
C HIS A 6 -17.20 -20.42 -10.47
N VAL A 7 -16.83 -19.16 -10.67
CA VAL A 7 -17.11 -18.41 -11.90
C VAL A 7 -15.96 -17.44 -12.16
N THR A 8 -15.55 -17.34 -13.42
CA THR A 8 -14.64 -16.29 -13.84
C THR A 8 -15.35 -14.93 -13.80
N LEU A 9 -14.66 -13.88 -13.32
CA LEU A 9 -15.20 -12.51 -13.36
C LEU A 9 -14.91 -11.80 -14.70
N LEU A 10 -14.31 -12.48 -15.66
CA LEU A 10 -14.08 -11.94 -17.00
C LEU A 10 -15.37 -12.04 -17.83
N GLY A 11 -16.08 -10.93 -17.94
CA GLY A 11 -17.34 -10.83 -18.67
C GLY A 11 -18.56 -11.46 -17.97
N LEU A 12 -18.36 -12.03 -16.80
CA LEU A 12 -19.42 -12.58 -15.93
C LEU A 12 -19.33 -11.94 -14.54
N ASN A 13 -20.43 -11.98 -13.81
CA ASN A 13 -20.47 -11.52 -12.44
C ASN A 13 -21.42 -12.41 -11.62
N HIS A 14 -21.36 -12.34 -10.30
CA HIS A 14 -22.31 -12.98 -9.40
C HIS A 14 -22.59 -12.08 -8.18
N PRO A 15 -23.79 -12.22 -7.56
CA PRO A 15 -24.23 -11.31 -6.50
C PRO A 15 -23.24 -11.17 -5.35
N VAL A 16 -22.68 -12.28 -4.85
CA VAL A 16 -21.76 -12.25 -3.71
C VAL A 16 -20.50 -11.42 -3.97
N ALA A 17 -19.94 -11.49 -5.19
CA ALA A 17 -18.79 -10.66 -5.54
C ALA A 17 -19.17 -9.17 -5.63
N THR A 18 -20.38 -8.89 -6.12
CA THR A 18 -20.89 -7.50 -6.19
C THR A 18 -21.09 -6.94 -4.79
N GLU A 19 -21.80 -7.67 -3.92
CA GLU A 19 -22.03 -7.28 -2.52
C GLU A 19 -20.70 -7.00 -1.79
N LEU A 20 -19.71 -7.89 -1.92
CA LEU A 20 -18.40 -7.66 -1.32
C LEU A 20 -17.71 -6.41 -1.89
N ALA A 21 -17.83 -6.14 -3.21
CA ALA A 21 -17.26 -4.93 -3.80
C ALA A 21 -17.92 -3.66 -3.28
N GLU A 22 -19.22 -3.68 -3.06
CA GLU A 22 -19.99 -2.58 -2.46
C GLU A 22 -19.56 -2.34 -1.01
N ASP A 23 -19.41 -3.40 -0.22
CA ASP A 23 -18.93 -3.31 1.17
C ASP A 23 -17.49 -2.73 1.22
N LEU A 24 -16.60 -3.20 0.35
CA LEU A 24 -15.23 -2.69 0.27
C LEU A 24 -15.18 -1.22 -0.16
N ALA A 25 -15.97 -0.83 -1.15
CA ALA A 25 -16.10 0.58 -1.54
C ALA A 25 -16.63 1.44 -0.37
N GLY A 26 -17.50 0.87 0.46
CA GLY A 26 -18.03 1.50 1.68
C GLY A 26 -16.95 1.85 2.70
N LEU A 27 -15.81 1.12 2.76
CA LEU A 27 -14.69 1.42 3.66
C LEU A 27 -14.08 2.80 3.44
N THR A 28 -14.22 3.34 2.23
CA THR A 28 -13.70 4.67 1.87
C THR A 28 -14.83 5.69 1.64
N GLY A 29 -16.04 5.40 2.12
CA GLY A 29 -17.22 6.23 1.87
C GLY A 29 -17.57 6.36 0.36
N GLY A 30 -17.20 5.35 -0.43
CA GLY A 30 -17.41 5.32 -1.88
C GLY A 30 -16.36 6.11 -2.68
N ALA A 31 -15.33 6.64 -2.05
CA ALA A 31 -14.26 7.36 -2.75
C ALA A 31 -13.41 6.45 -3.66
N LEU A 32 -13.28 5.16 -3.31
CA LEU A 32 -12.69 4.11 -4.14
C LEU A 32 -13.78 3.12 -4.59
N PRO A 33 -14.51 3.42 -5.68
CA PRO A 33 -15.72 2.67 -6.05
C PRO A 33 -15.43 1.42 -6.90
N ARG A 34 -14.18 1.06 -7.11
CA ARG A 34 -13.76 -0.07 -7.94
C ARG A 34 -12.95 -1.06 -7.14
N CYS A 35 -13.22 -2.33 -7.34
CA CYS A 35 -12.54 -3.42 -6.67
C CYS A 35 -11.96 -4.41 -7.68
N PHE A 36 -10.72 -4.82 -7.48
CA PHE A 36 -10.06 -5.89 -8.21
C PHE A 36 -9.69 -6.99 -7.22
N TYR A 37 -10.29 -8.17 -7.38
CA TYR A 37 -10.03 -9.32 -6.52
C TYR A 37 -8.78 -10.07 -6.94
N THR A 38 -8.04 -10.53 -5.94
CA THR A 38 -6.88 -11.42 -6.07
C THR A 38 -6.91 -12.48 -4.96
N ASP A 39 -5.97 -13.39 -4.97
CA ASP A 39 -5.92 -14.52 -4.03
C ASP A 39 -4.98 -14.29 -2.83
N ASN A 40 -4.14 -13.26 -2.86
CA ASN A 40 -3.24 -12.94 -1.75
C ASN A 40 -2.80 -11.47 -1.77
N GLY A 41 -2.24 -11.00 -0.64
CA GLY A 41 -1.83 -9.61 -0.48
C GLY A 41 -0.74 -9.16 -1.45
N SER A 42 0.23 -10.04 -1.77
CA SER A 42 1.26 -9.70 -2.76
C SER A 42 0.65 -9.40 -4.13
N ASN A 43 -0.34 -10.20 -4.56
CA ASN A 43 -1.04 -9.97 -5.82
C ASN A 43 -1.89 -8.70 -5.79
N ALA A 44 -2.49 -8.33 -4.65
CA ALA A 44 -3.16 -7.04 -4.52
C ALA A 44 -2.21 -5.86 -4.75
N ILE A 45 -1.01 -5.92 -4.17
CA ILE A 45 0.04 -4.92 -4.38
C ILE A 45 0.50 -4.90 -5.85
N GLU A 46 0.72 -6.07 -6.48
CA GLU A 46 1.08 -6.15 -7.90
C GLU A 46 0.02 -5.48 -8.79
N VAL A 47 -1.26 -5.66 -8.47
CA VAL A 47 -2.36 -5.00 -9.20
C VAL A 47 -2.30 -3.49 -9.01
N ALA A 48 -2.11 -2.99 -7.78
CA ALA A 48 -2.00 -1.55 -7.52
C ALA A 48 -0.83 -0.91 -8.29
N LEU A 49 0.35 -1.54 -8.26
CA LEU A 49 1.53 -1.09 -9.01
C LEU A 49 1.26 -1.05 -10.51
N LYS A 50 0.67 -2.12 -11.06
CA LYS A 50 0.31 -2.21 -12.49
C LYS A 50 -0.70 -1.16 -12.90
N LEU A 51 -1.77 -0.97 -12.11
CA LEU A 51 -2.81 0.01 -12.40
C LEU A 51 -2.27 1.43 -12.34
N SER A 52 -1.44 1.73 -11.34
CA SER A 52 -0.77 3.04 -11.26
C SER A 52 0.11 3.31 -12.47
N PHE A 53 0.96 2.35 -12.85
CA PHE A 53 1.80 2.45 -14.04
C PHE A 53 0.95 2.64 -15.31
N GLN A 54 -0.06 1.80 -15.52
CA GLN A 54 -0.92 1.85 -16.70
C GLN A 54 -1.70 3.16 -16.80
N TYR A 55 -2.18 3.69 -15.68
CA TYR A 55 -2.86 4.99 -15.65
C TYR A 55 -1.99 6.09 -16.27
N TRP A 56 -0.73 6.20 -15.83
CA TRP A 56 0.18 7.24 -16.33
C TRP A 56 0.48 7.09 -17.82
N GLN A 57 0.56 5.84 -18.32
CA GLN A 57 0.70 5.60 -19.77
C GLN A 57 -0.53 6.08 -20.54
N LEU A 58 -1.73 5.77 -20.04
CA LEU A 58 -2.99 6.11 -20.69
C LEU A 58 -3.29 7.62 -20.72
N VAL A 59 -2.81 8.37 -19.72
CA VAL A 59 -2.97 9.83 -19.67
C VAL A 59 -1.81 10.59 -20.32
N GLY A 60 -0.91 9.90 -21.03
CA GLY A 60 0.20 10.53 -21.76
C GLY A 60 1.36 11.01 -20.90
N GLN A 61 1.48 10.52 -19.66
CA GLN A 61 2.61 10.81 -18.76
C GLN A 61 3.57 9.62 -18.66
N GLU A 62 4.03 9.13 -19.80
CA GLU A 62 4.83 7.90 -19.93
C GLU A 62 6.18 7.92 -19.20
N ALA A 63 6.68 9.10 -18.84
CA ALA A 63 7.87 9.24 -18.01
C ALA A 63 7.67 8.76 -16.57
N LYS A 64 6.44 8.73 -16.06
CA LYS A 64 6.09 8.28 -14.71
C LYS A 64 6.15 6.76 -14.60
N ARG A 65 7.29 6.25 -14.17
CA ARG A 65 7.61 4.81 -14.03
C ARG A 65 8.22 4.46 -12.70
N GLY A 66 8.78 5.44 -11.98
CA GLY A 66 9.46 5.26 -10.70
C GLY A 66 8.48 4.92 -9.59
N VAL A 67 8.97 4.21 -8.59
CA VAL A 67 8.23 3.89 -7.36
C VAL A 67 9.05 4.38 -6.17
N ILE A 68 8.38 4.95 -5.19
CA ILE A 68 8.94 5.31 -3.89
C ILE A 68 8.35 4.37 -2.85
N SER A 69 9.19 3.85 -1.96
CA SER A 69 8.78 3.06 -0.79
C SER A 69 9.47 3.53 0.47
N MET A 70 9.00 3.09 1.63
CA MET A 70 9.61 3.42 2.92
C MET A 70 10.63 2.35 3.31
N GLU A 71 11.73 2.73 3.92
CA GLU A 71 12.71 1.79 4.49
C GLU A 71 12.04 0.85 5.49
N GLY A 72 12.49 -0.40 5.53
CA GLY A 72 11.89 -1.44 6.35
C GLY A 72 10.55 -1.99 5.84
N ALA A 73 10.07 -1.55 4.68
CA ALA A 73 8.78 -2.01 4.15
C ALA A 73 8.79 -3.49 3.73
N TYR A 74 7.66 -4.15 3.94
CA TYR A 74 7.40 -5.49 3.42
C TYR A 74 6.04 -5.55 2.75
N HIS A 75 6.01 -5.83 1.47
CA HIS A 75 4.79 -5.86 0.67
C HIS A 75 4.47 -7.24 0.08
N GLY A 76 5.31 -8.24 0.33
CA GLY A 76 5.14 -9.61 -0.14
C GLY A 76 6.38 -10.15 -0.86
N ASP A 77 6.24 -11.37 -1.42
CA ASP A 77 7.35 -12.14 -1.97
C ASP A 77 7.23 -12.41 -3.48
N THR A 78 6.36 -11.69 -4.19
CA THR A 78 6.40 -11.64 -5.65
C THR A 78 7.48 -10.66 -6.13
N PHE A 79 7.91 -10.75 -7.38
CA PHE A 79 9.02 -9.90 -7.85
C PHE A 79 8.74 -8.40 -7.74
N GLY A 80 7.52 -7.96 -8.05
CA GLY A 80 7.15 -6.56 -7.91
C GLY A 80 7.10 -6.11 -6.45
N THR A 81 6.50 -6.91 -5.56
CA THR A 81 6.44 -6.60 -4.13
C THR A 81 7.82 -6.61 -3.46
N MET A 82 8.69 -7.58 -3.82
CA MET A 82 10.09 -7.58 -3.38
C MET A 82 10.85 -6.36 -3.90
N ALA A 83 10.53 -5.88 -5.12
CA ALA A 83 11.19 -4.72 -5.72
C ALA A 83 10.92 -3.43 -4.93
N VAL A 84 9.75 -3.31 -4.31
CA VAL A 84 9.33 -2.15 -3.51
C VAL A 84 9.44 -2.36 -2.00
N GLY A 85 9.87 -3.54 -1.56
CA GLY A 85 10.14 -3.87 -0.17
C GLY A 85 11.59 -3.66 0.24
N GLU A 86 11.88 -3.91 1.52
CA GLU A 86 13.24 -3.89 2.08
C GLU A 86 14.13 -4.93 1.38
N ARG A 87 15.34 -4.51 1.00
CA ARG A 87 16.38 -5.40 0.42
C ARG A 87 17.08 -6.22 1.52
N SER A 88 16.31 -7.07 2.19
CA SER A 88 16.80 -7.92 3.27
C SER A 88 17.70 -9.07 2.77
N GLU A 89 18.35 -9.76 3.72
CA GLU A 89 19.12 -10.99 3.42
C GLU A 89 18.26 -12.08 2.77
N PHE A 90 16.95 -12.14 3.07
CA PHE A 90 16.02 -13.10 2.45
C PHE A 90 15.84 -12.85 0.95
N HIS A 91 15.88 -11.58 0.52
CA HIS A 91 15.67 -11.18 -0.86
C HIS A 91 16.97 -11.01 -1.66
N ARG A 92 18.13 -11.05 -1.03
CA ARG A 92 19.44 -10.73 -1.62
C ARG A 92 19.72 -11.46 -2.93
N ARG A 93 19.35 -12.76 -3.01
CA ARG A 93 19.59 -13.57 -4.22
C ARG A 93 18.74 -13.14 -5.41
N PHE A 94 17.60 -12.48 -5.18
CA PHE A 94 16.68 -12.00 -6.20
C PHE A 94 16.98 -10.57 -6.66
N ASN A 95 17.82 -9.83 -5.94
CA ASN A 95 18.14 -8.43 -6.25
C ASN A 95 18.48 -8.15 -7.73
N PRO A 96 19.21 -9.00 -8.46
CA PRO A 96 19.50 -8.76 -9.88
C PRO A 96 18.27 -8.76 -10.80
N TRP A 97 17.16 -9.30 -10.34
CA TRP A 97 15.90 -9.39 -11.10
C TRP A 97 14.87 -8.32 -10.71
N LEU A 98 15.14 -7.59 -9.64
CA LEU A 98 14.19 -6.61 -9.11
C LEU A 98 14.45 -5.24 -9.75
N PHE A 99 13.38 -4.55 -10.15
CA PHE A 99 13.51 -3.17 -10.58
C PHE A 99 13.89 -2.26 -9.38
N ALA A 100 14.46 -1.09 -9.69
CA ALA A 100 14.83 -0.13 -8.66
C ALA A 100 13.59 0.64 -8.15
N ALA A 101 13.45 0.74 -6.84
CA ALA A 101 12.59 1.68 -6.16
C ALA A 101 13.45 2.66 -5.35
N GLN A 102 13.02 3.90 -5.25
CA GLN A 102 13.63 4.87 -4.34
C GLN A 102 13.08 4.67 -2.94
N THR A 103 13.91 4.85 -1.92
CA THR A 103 13.46 4.70 -0.54
C THR A 103 13.66 6.01 0.23
N PHE A 104 12.77 6.23 1.20
CA PHE A 104 12.92 7.28 2.21
C PHE A 104 12.88 6.65 3.60
N PRO A 105 13.56 7.26 4.60
CA PRO A 105 13.65 6.69 5.93
C PRO A 105 12.28 6.54 6.60
N ALA A 106 12.08 5.43 7.31
CA ALA A 106 10.95 5.33 8.23
C ALA A 106 11.07 6.37 9.37
N PRO A 107 9.96 6.83 9.97
CA PRO A 107 10.02 7.70 11.13
C PRO A 107 10.80 7.02 12.26
N VAL A 108 11.79 7.71 12.81
CA VAL A 108 12.64 7.15 13.87
C VAL A 108 11.86 7.07 15.17
N HIS A 109 11.80 5.85 15.76
CA HIS A 109 11.48 5.72 17.17
C HIS A 109 12.76 6.09 17.96
N ALA A 110 12.68 7.15 18.73
CA ALA A 110 13.70 7.34 19.76
C ALA A 110 13.62 6.14 20.72
N GLU A 111 14.60 5.26 20.69
CA GLU A 111 14.81 4.25 21.73
C GLU A 111 15.10 4.99 23.02
N CYS A 112 14.08 5.26 23.79
CA CYS A 112 14.22 5.71 25.16
C CYS A 112 14.00 4.52 26.04
N ALA A 113 15.03 4.06 26.71
CA ALA A 113 15.03 3.04 27.73
C ALA A 113 13.74 3.10 28.58
N GLY A 114 12.76 2.21 28.29
CA GLY A 114 11.53 2.04 29.07
C GLY A 114 10.49 3.19 28.99
N LYS A 115 10.62 4.17 28.10
CA LYS A 115 9.62 5.21 27.85
C LYS A 115 9.15 5.15 26.40
N ILE A 116 7.85 5.25 26.17
CA ILE A 116 7.28 5.44 24.83
C ILE A 116 7.77 6.81 24.34
N GLY A 117 8.83 6.81 23.52
CA GLY A 117 9.37 8.02 22.91
C GLY A 117 8.40 8.52 21.84
N HIS A 118 8.27 9.82 21.70
CA HIS A 118 7.58 10.40 20.54
C HIS A 118 8.44 10.14 19.31
N SER A 119 7.91 9.40 18.33
CA SER A 119 8.56 9.25 17.03
C SER A 119 8.52 10.59 16.28
N ASP A 120 9.69 11.06 15.85
CA ASP A 120 9.79 12.28 15.03
C ASP A 120 9.74 11.91 13.55
N ALA A 121 8.73 12.41 12.85
CA ALA A 121 8.58 12.20 11.42
C ALA A 121 9.25 13.28 10.57
N SER A 122 9.82 14.33 11.15
CA SER A 122 10.29 15.50 10.41
C SER A 122 11.39 15.15 9.40
N ALA A 123 12.37 14.36 9.79
CA ALA A 123 13.47 13.93 8.93
C ALA A 123 12.97 13.03 7.80
N SER A 124 12.06 12.09 8.10
CA SER A 124 11.43 11.20 7.12
C SER A 124 10.64 12.00 6.06
N LEU A 125 9.79 12.93 6.51
CA LEU A 125 9.00 13.77 5.61
C LEU A 125 9.87 14.74 4.80
N ALA A 126 10.94 15.26 5.36
CA ALA A 126 11.89 16.11 4.64
C ALA A 126 12.63 15.32 3.54
N ALA A 127 13.06 14.08 3.84
CA ALA A 127 13.68 13.20 2.85
C ALA A 127 12.71 12.84 1.73
N LEU A 128 11.46 12.46 2.07
CA LEU A 128 10.42 12.20 1.07
C LEU A 128 10.15 13.42 0.20
N LYS A 129 10.01 14.60 0.81
CA LYS A 129 9.81 15.85 0.07
C LYS A 129 10.96 16.12 -0.91
N ALA A 130 12.20 15.93 -0.48
CA ALA A 130 13.37 16.14 -1.35
C ALA A 130 13.38 15.19 -2.56
N ILE A 131 12.95 13.92 -2.38
CA ILE A 131 12.79 12.97 -3.48
C ILE A 131 11.69 13.45 -4.43
N LEU A 132 10.54 13.83 -3.92
CA LEU A 132 9.40 14.28 -4.73
C LEU A 132 9.69 15.59 -5.47
N ASP A 133 10.34 16.56 -4.82
CA ASP A 133 10.75 17.82 -5.48
C ASP A 133 11.68 17.57 -6.67
N ARG A 134 12.53 16.54 -6.60
CA ARG A 134 13.47 16.17 -7.66
C ARG A 134 12.87 15.30 -8.75
N ASP A 135 12.10 14.27 -8.37
CA ASP A 135 11.79 13.13 -9.24
C ASP A 135 10.27 12.92 -9.48
N ALA A 136 9.38 13.80 -8.99
CA ALA A 136 7.93 13.60 -9.15
C ALA A 136 7.50 13.45 -10.62
N ALA A 137 8.19 14.11 -11.55
CA ALA A 137 7.89 14.00 -12.98
C ALA A 137 8.10 12.60 -13.56
N THR A 138 8.91 11.77 -12.89
CA THR A 138 9.21 10.40 -13.30
C THR A 138 8.67 9.35 -12.32
N THR A 139 8.07 9.77 -11.21
CA THR A 139 7.51 8.90 -10.16
C THR A 139 6.05 8.61 -10.43
N ALA A 140 5.69 7.34 -10.56
CA ALA A 140 4.31 6.89 -10.74
C ALA A 140 3.56 6.84 -9.41
N CYS A 141 4.14 6.21 -8.41
CA CYS A 141 3.48 6.00 -7.12
C CYS A 141 4.46 5.95 -5.95
N LEU A 142 3.89 6.16 -4.77
CA LEU A 142 4.49 5.86 -3.48
C LEU A 142 3.65 4.77 -2.81
N ILE A 143 4.31 3.77 -2.22
CA ILE A 143 3.67 2.69 -1.46
C ILE A 143 4.19 2.69 -0.03
N LEU A 144 3.28 2.47 0.95
CA LEU A 144 3.65 2.27 2.35
C LEU A 144 2.60 1.44 3.10
N GLU A 145 3.06 0.75 4.16
CA GLU A 145 2.22 0.17 5.20
C GLU A 145 1.79 1.31 6.16
N PRO A 146 0.50 1.67 6.26
CA PRO A 146 0.09 2.80 7.10
C PRO A 146 0.07 2.41 8.59
N ARG A 147 0.49 3.33 9.47
CA ARG A 147 0.50 3.23 10.93
C ARG A 147 1.50 2.25 11.52
N VAL A 148 1.67 1.07 10.95
CA VAL A 148 2.56 0.03 11.47
C VAL A 148 3.19 -0.75 10.32
N GLN A 149 4.51 -0.81 10.28
CA GLN A 149 5.25 -1.76 9.45
C GLN A 149 5.35 -3.08 10.20
N GLY A 150 4.61 -4.09 9.72
CA GLY A 150 4.50 -5.37 10.42
C GLY A 150 5.81 -6.14 10.47
N ALA A 151 6.39 -6.44 9.31
CA ALA A 151 7.59 -7.28 9.18
C ALA A 151 8.87 -6.60 9.67
N ALA A 152 8.92 -5.28 9.74
CA ALA A 152 10.05 -4.52 10.30
C ALA A 152 10.16 -4.61 11.84
N GLY A 153 9.35 -5.44 12.48
CA GLY A 153 9.32 -5.56 13.94
C GLY A 153 8.26 -4.69 14.60
N MET A 154 7.12 -4.51 13.95
CA MET A 154 5.98 -3.70 14.43
C MET A 154 6.35 -2.23 14.63
N VAL A 155 7.09 -1.66 13.71
CA VAL A 155 7.50 -0.26 13.75
C VAL A 155 6.29 0.64 13.59
N GLN A 156 5.97 1.39 14.63
CA GLN A 156 4.82 2.29 14.64
C GLN A 156 5.20 3.66 14.04
N GLN A 157 4.27 4.23 13.31
CA GLN A 157 4.39 5.57 12.76
C GLN A 157 3.61 6.56 13.65
N PRO A 158 4.08 7.81 13.80
CA PRO A 158 3.37 8.82 14.56
C PRO A 158 2.03 9.19 13.90
N ALA A 159 1.05 9.57 14.71
CA ALA A 159 -0.24 10.04 14.22
C ALA A 159 -0.05 11.24 13.27
N GLY A 160 -0.81 11.24 12.15
CA GLY A 160 -0.72 12.26 11.13
C GLY A 160 0.43 12.08 10.12
N PHE A 161 1.31 11.09 10.29
CA PHE A 161 2.39 10.82 9.35
C PHE A 161 1.84 10.43 7.97
N VAL A 162 0.93 9.46 7.92
CA VAL A 162 0.32 9.00 6.66
C VAL A 162 -0.44 10.15 5.97
N LYS A 163 -1.10 11.00 6.76
CA LYS A 163 -1.77 12.20 6.25
C LYS A 163 -0.80 13.19 5.61
N ALA A 164 0.37 13.40 6.23
CA ALA A 164 1.41 14.27 5.68
C ALA A 164 2.01 13.68 4.37
N VAL A 165 2.25 12.37 4.33
CA VAL A 165 2.70 11.66 3.12
C VAL A 165 1.66 11.81 2.00
N ALA A 166 0.37 11.59 2.30
CA ALA A 166 -0.71 11.76 1.33
C ALA A 166 -0.79 13.19 0.76
N ALA A 167 -0.58 14.20 1.61
CA ALA A 167 -0.54 15.58 1.17
C ALA A 167 0.64 15.85 0.21
N LEU A 168 1.82 15.33 0.50
CA LEU A 168 2.99 15.42 -0.37
C LEU A 168 2.75 14.72 -1.71
N CYS A 169 2.23 13.48 -1.71
CA CYS A 169 1.90 12.76 -2.95
C CYS A 169 0.92 13.55 -3.82
N ARG A 170 -0.14 14.06 -3.22
CA ARG A 170 -1.14 14.88 -3.93
C ARG A 170 -0.54 16.16 -4.51
N GLN A 171 0.29 16.87 -3.73
CA GLN A 171 0.96 18.10 -4.17
C GLN A 171 1.84 17.86 -5.42
N HIS A 172 2.48 16.70 -5.51
CA HIS A 172 3.41 16.37 -6.57
C HIS A 172 2.80 15.52 -7.69
N GLY A 173 1.49 15.21 -7.61
CA GLY A 173 0.81 14.38 -8.61
C GLY A 173 1.37 12.96 -8.69
N VAL A 174 1.67 12.34 -7.57
CA VAL A 174 2.14 10.96 -7.43
C VAL A 174 1.05 10.14 -6.77
N HIS A 175 0.73 8.95 -7.29
CA HIS A 175 -0.27 8.08 -6.67
C HIS A 175 0.20 7.57 -5.30
N LEU A 176 -0.73 7.50 -4.35
CA LEU A 176 -0.53 6.87 -3.05
C LEU A 176 -1.17 5.49 -3.02
N ILE A 177 -0.37 4.46 -2.75
CA ILE A 177 -0.82 3.09 -2.48
C ILE A 177 -0.67 2.84 -0.99
N LEU A 178 -1.77 2.53 -0.30
CA LEU A 178 -1.74 2.08 1.08
C LEU A 178 -1.86 0.56 1.14
N ASP A 179 -0.83 -0.07 1.66
CA ASP A 179 -0.80 -1.50 1.94
C ASP A 179 -1.41 -1.78 3.30
N GLU A 180 -2.71 -2.06 3.31
CA GLU A 180 -3.45 -2.45 4.51
C GLU A 180 -3.65 -3.96 4.64
N VAL A 181 -2.84 -4.75 3.97
CA VAL A 181 -2.85 -6.21 4.11
C VAL A 181 -2.67 -6.64 5.56
N PHE A 182 -1.82 -5.93 6.31
CA PHE A 182 -1.63 -6.17 7.74
C PHE A 182 -2.50 -5.28 8.63
N THR A 183 -2.66 -4.01 8.31
CA THR A 183 -3.27 -3.01 9.20
C THR A 183 -4.79 -2.94 9.11
N GLY A 184 -5.38 -3.45 8.05
CA GLY A 184 -6.82 -3.44 7.81
C GLY A 184 -7.63 -4.33 8.76
N PHE A 185 -8.93 -4.16 8.68
CA PHE A 185 -9.96 -4.92 9.42
C PHE A 185 -9.80 -4.87 10.94
N GLY A 186 -9.62 -3.65 11.47
CA GLY A 186 -9.66 -3.37 12.92
C GLY A 186 -8.36 -3.62 13.66
N ARG A 187 -7.28 -4.04 12.99
CA ARG A 187 -6.00 -4.36 13.66
C ARG A 187 -5.38 -3.16 14.37
N VAL A 188 -5.57 -1.97 13.86
CA VAL A 188 -5.04 -0.72 14.42
C VAL A 188 -6.13 0.21 14.98
N GLY A 189 -7.32 -0.32 15.22
CA GLY A 189 -8.47 0.38 15.82
C GLY A 189 -9.65 0.51 14.88
N ALA A 190 -9.65 1.45 13.94
CA ALA A 190 -10.68 1.56 12.91
C ALA A 190 -10.60 0.42 11.89
N LEU A 191 -11.60 0.28 11.01
CA LEU A 191 -11.60 -0.75 9.97
C LEU A 191 -10.40 -0.65 9.04
N THR A 192 -9.94 0.57 8.77
CA THR A 192 -8.70 0.82 8.01
C THR A 192 -7.82 1.84 8.73
N ALA A 193 -6.50 1.74 8.55
CA ALA A 193 -5.58 2.76 9.02
C ALA A 193 -5.76 4.08 8.25
N ALA A 194 -6.16 4.01 6.99
CA ALA A 194 -6.54 5.16 6.17
C ALA A 194 -7.66 5.97 6.82
N GLU A 195 -8.71 5.32 7.34
CA GLU A 195 -9.78 5.95 8.09
C GLU A 195 -9.25 6.66 9.35
N THR A 196 -8.39 5.98 10.13
CA THR A 196 -7.78 6.56 11.33
C THR A 196 -6.98 7.84 11.03
N GLU A 197 -6.30 7.89 9.89
CA GLU A 197 -5.49 9.04 9.46
C GLU A 197 -6.30 10.09 8.67
N GLY A 198 -7.57 9.80 8.36
CA GLY A 198 -8.42 10.65 7.53
C GLY A 198 -7.87 10.84 6.11
N VAL A 199 -7.37 9.75 5.52
CA VAL A 199 -6.74 9.73 4.20
C VAL A 199 -7.54 8.85 3.25
N VAL A 200 -7.76 9.33 2.03
CA VAL A 200 -8.20 8.50 0.91
C VAL A 200 -7.00 8.35 -0.03
N PRO A 201 -6.44 7.14 -0.19
CA PRO A 201 -5.36 6.87 -1.14
C PRO A 201 -5.90 6.75 -2.56
N ASP A 202 -5.02 6.62 -3.55
CA ASP A 202 -5.40 6.25 -4.92
C ASP A 202 -5.66 4.74 -5.04
N PHE A 203 -4.95 3.92 -4.26
CA PHE A 203 -5.13 2.47 -4.16
C PHE A 203 -5.07 2.02 -2.70
N LEU A 204 -6.00 1.16 -2.32
CA LEU A 204 -6.06 0.52 -1.01
C LEU A 204 -5.97 -1.00 -1.20
N CYS A 205 -4.92 -1.62 -0.65
CA CYS A 205 -4.69 -3.05 -0.78
C CYS A 205 -5.06 -3.78 0.51
N LEU A 206 -5.92 -4.78 0.40
CA LEU A 206 -6.52 -5.50 1.51
C LEU A 206 -6.34 -7.02 1.33
N ALA A 207 -6.07 -7.74 2.43
CA ALA A 207 -6.01 -9.20 2.47
C ALA A 207 -6.16 -9.67 3.93
N LYS A 208 -5.58 -10.79 4.30
CA LYS A 208 -5.56 -11.37 5.67
C LYS A 208 -6.92 -11.28 6.38
N GLY A 209 -7.20 -10.15 7.05
CA GLY A 209 -8.46 -9.90 7.74
C GLY A 209 -9.68 -10.00 6.83
N LEU A 210 -9.55 -9.68 5.55
CA LEU A 210 -10.62 -9.76 4.56
C LEU A 210 -11.25 -11.17 4.48
N ALA A 211 -10.43 -12.20 4.52
CA ALA A 211 -10.90 -13.59 4.46
C ALA A 211 -10.92 -14.28 5.84
N ALA A 212 -10.50 -13.60 6.90
CA ALA A 212 -10.40 -14.13 8.26
C ALA A 212 -9.63 -15.49 8.33
N GLY A 213 -8.79 -15.78 7.38
CA GLY A 213 -8.01 -17.03 7.30
C GLY A 213 -8.73 -18.24 6.71
N TYR A 214 -9.97 -18.09 6.25
CA TYR A 214 -10.74 -19.22 5.72
C TYR A 214 -10.31 -19.61 4.29
N LEU A 215 -10.16 -18.64 3.39
CA LEU A 215 -9.79 -18.86 2.00
C LEU A 215 -8.83 -17.77 1.52
N PRO A 216 -7.97 -18.06 0.52
CA PRO A 216 -7.18 -17.03 -0.12
C PRO A 216 -8.07 -15.99 -0.79
N LEU A 217 -8.00 -14.75 -0.31
CA LEU A 217 -8.72 -13.61 -0.89
C LEU A 217 -7.98 -12.31 -0.55
N ALA A 218 -7.84 -11.47 -1.56
CA ALA A 218 -7.35 -10.11 -1.42
C ALA A 218 -8.06 -9.18 -2.41
N ALA A 219 -7.92 -7.88 -2.21
CA ALA A 219 -8.53 -6.87 -3.06
C ALA A 219 -7.66 -5.60 -3.15
N THR A 220 -7.80 -4.96 -4.26
CA THR A 220 -7.22 -3.63 -4.51
C THR A 220 -8.30 -2.71 -5.00
#